data_b035823f31b61fbd9c82c4e66f8926c7
#
_entry.id   b035823f31b61fbd9c82c4e66f8926c7
#
_cell.length_a   1.000
_cell.length_b   1.000
_cell.length_c   1.000
_cell.angle_alpha   90.00
_cell.angle_beta   90.00
_cell.angle_gamma   90.00
#
_symmetry.space_group_name_H-M   'P 1'
#
loop_
_entity.id
_entity.type
_entity.pdbx_description
1 polymer ?
#
loop_
_entity_poly.entity_id
_entity_poly.type
_entity_poly.pdbx_seq_one_letter_code
_entity_poly.pdbx_strand_id
1 'polypeptide(L)'
;MRITHITLALFTFFSTYTYANEECDILASLEADPSSVSSSVAFNDIQSSSVIYACSKAIERNDEAKPRFLLQRARGYLKGGESEKALLDLEHAHKLGYPAATFGLATAYFLGDDVAQDLNKARQFFILSYENGVLWSAQGLSLLYGNEMYEDYDLEKAKKWEARFKDGY
;
A
#
# COMPACT_ATOMS: atom_id res chain seq x y z
N MET A 1 -14.81 -50.04 45.40
CA MET A 1 -15.06 -48.62 45.09
C MET A 1 -14.11 -48.24 43.95
N ARG A 2 -14.60 -48.23 42.67
CA ARG A 2 -13.77 -47.94 41.49
C ARG A 2 -13.96 -46.47 41.13
N ILE A 3 -12.89 -45.69 41.23
CA ILE A 3 -12.84 -44.29 40.84
C ILE A 3 -12.50 -44.25 39.34
N THR A 4 -13.46 -43.88 38.51
CA THR A 4 -13.26 -43.62 37.09
C THR A 4 -12.76 -42.21 36.91
N HIS A 5 -11.51 -42.05 36.47
CA HIS A 5 -10.96 -40.75 36.06
C HIS A 5 -11.54 -40.36 34.68
N ILE A 6 -12.38 -39.35 34.68
CA ILE A 6 -12.84 -38.70 33.46
C ILE A 6 -11.77 -37.67 33.06
N THR A 7 -10.99 -37.99 32.05
CA THR A 7 -10.05 -37.04 31.42
C THR A 7 -10.85 -36.10 30.50
N LEU A 8 -11.01 -34.87 30.93
CA LEU A 8 -11.61 -33.81 30.14
C LEU A 8 -10.57 -33.31 29.10
N ALA A 9 -10.73 -33.74 27.85
CA ALA A 9 -9.91 -33.26 26.76
C ALA A 9 -10.36 -31.82 26.39
N LEU A 10 -9.56 -30.85 26.77
CA LEU A 10 -9.69 -29.46 26.30
C LEU A 10 -9.32 -29.39 24.81
N PHE A 11 -10.33 -29.43 23.94
CA PHE A 11 -10.15 -29.07 22.53
C PHE A 11 -9.99 -27.54 22.45
N THR A 12 -8.75 -27.08 22.38
CA THR A 12 -8.46 -25.70 21.95
C THR A 12 -8.76 -25.60 20.46
N PHE A 13 -9.90 -25.02 20.12
CA PHE A 13 -10.17 -24.57 18.77
C PHE A 13 -9.19 -23.44 18.46
N PHE A 14 -8.07 -23.76 17.80
CA PHE A 14 -7.32 -22.77 17.03
C PHE A 14 -8.22 -22.39 15.85
N SER A 15 -8.96 -21.29 16.02
CA SER A 15 -9.60 -20.62 14.92
C SER A 15 -8.46 -20.13 14.01
N THR A 16 -8.15 -20.89 12.97
CA THR A 16 -7.36 -20.37 11.85
C THR A 16 -8.24 -19.33 11.20
N TYR A 17 -8.02 -18.06 11.57
CA TYR A 17 -8.49 -16.95 10.75
C TYR A 17 -7.78 -17.08 9.40
N THR A 18 -8.40 -17.81 8.49
CA THR A 18 -8.12 -17.63 7.08
C THR A 18 -8.54 -16.20 6.79
N TYR A 19 -7.56 -15.32 6.54
CA TYR A 19 -7.81 -14.03 5.94
C TYR A 19 -8.44 -14.33 4.58
N ALA A 20 -9.76 -14.47 4.54
CA ALA A 20 -10.49 -14.53 3.30
C ALA A 20 -10.19 -13.22 2.58
N ASN A 21 -9.72 -13.30 1.34
CA ASN A 21 -9.52 -12.11 0.52
C ASN A 21 -10.84 -11.33 0.51
N GLU A 22 -10.81 -10.15 1.11
CA GLU A 22 -11.97 -9.26 1.07
C GLU A 22 -12.18 -8.81 -0.38
N GLU A 23 -13.40 -8.52 -0.74
CA GLU A 23 -13.74 -8.02 -2.09
C GLU A 23 -12.89 -6.79 -2.46
N CYS A 24 -12.56 -5.95 -1.47
CA CYS A 24 -11.65 -4.83 -1.63
C CYS A 24 -10.26 -5.27 -2.14
N ASP A 25 -9.68 -6.34 -1.59
CA ASP A 25 -8.38 -6.87 -2.02
C ASP A 25 -8.43 -7.36 -3.48
N ILE A 26 -9.51 -8.03 -3.86
CA ILE A 26 -9.68 -8.57 -5.22
C ILE A 26 -9.80 -7.43 -6.25
N LEU A 27 -10.44 -6.33 -5.87
CA LEU A 27 -10.73 -5.22 -6.78
C LEU A 27 -9.63 -4.16 -6.87
N ALA A 28 -8.72 -4.08 -5.90
CA ALA A 28 -7.81 -2.95 -5.81
C ALA A 28 -6.42 -3.24 -5.22
N SER A 29 -5.97 -4.50 -5.16
CA SER A 29 -4.59 -4.79 -4.71
C SER A 29 -3.56 -4.11 -5.58
N LEU A 30 -2.50 -3.58 -4.93
CA LEU A 30 -1.40 -2.86 -5.56
C LEU A 30 -0.18 -3.78 -5.68
N GLU A 31 0.45 -3.83 -6.87
CA GLU A 31 1.66 -4.62 -7.10
C GLU A 31 2.84 -4.18 -6.21
N ALA A 32 2.95 -2.87 -5.97
CA ALA A 32 3.99 -2.31 -5.11
C ALA A 32 3.79 -2.61 -3.61
N ASP A 33 2.68 -3.23 -3.22
CA ASP A 33 2.37 -3.52 -1.82
C ASP A 33 2.93 -4.88 -1.39
N PRO A 34 4.02 -4.93 -0.57
CA PRO A 34 4.60 -6.19 -0.11
C PRO A 34 3.67 -6.98 0.83
N SER A 35 2.63 -6.33 1.34
CA SER A 35 1.61 -6.95 2.22
C SER A 35 0.33 -7.30 1.47
N SER A 36 0.36 -7.28 0.14
CA SER A 36 -0.79 -7.66 -0.68
C SER A 36 -1.17 -9.13 -0.46
N VAL A 37 -2.46 -9.39 -0.37
CA VAL A 37 -3.03 -10.75 -0.15
C VAL A 37 -3.81 -11.25 -1.36
N SER A 38 -3.87 -10.47 -2.43
CA SER A 38 -4.51 -10.79 -3.71
C SER A 38 -3.61 -10.42 -4.88
N SER A 39 -3.91 -10.95 -6.05
CA SER A 39 -3.27 -10.52 -7.29
C SER A 39 -3.46 -9.03 -7.51
N SER A 40 -2.43 -8.36 -8.01
CA SER A 40 -2.49 -6.93 -8.29
C SER A 40 -3.50 -6.60 -9.40
N VAL A 41 -4.14 -5.44 -9.27
CA VAL A 41 -5.07 -4.89 -10.25
C VAL A 41 -4.42 -3.67 -10.89
N ALA A 42 -4.28 -3.66 -12.22
CA ALA A 42 -3.75 -2.51 -12.92
C ALA A 42 -4.67 -1.28 -12.72
N PHE A 43 -4.08 -0.09 -12.61
CA PHE A 43 -4.85 1.12 -12.33
C PHE A 43 -5.94 1.39 -13.37
N ASN A 44 -5.68 1.02 -14.64
CA ASN A 44 -6.67 1.20 -15.72
C ASN A 44 -7.89 0.29 -15.58
N ASP A 45 -7.76 -0.86 -14.91
CA ASP A 45 -8.81 -1.85 -14.73
C ASP A 45 -9.68 -1.58 -13.50
N ILE A 46 -9.29 -0.60 -12.68
CA ILE A 46 -10.05 -0.21 -11.48
C ILE A 46 -11.42 0.34 -11.87
N GLN A 47 -12.47 -0.23 -11.27
CA GLN A 47 -13.83 0.27 -11.30
C GLN A 47 -14.07 1.11 -10.03
N SER A 48 -13.93 2.45 -10.13
CA SER A 48 -13.93 3.39 -8.99
C SER A 48 -15.04 3.13 -7.98
N SER A 49 -16.30 3.13 -8.42
CA SER A 49 -17.46 2.97 -7.53
C SER A 49 -17.47 1.63 -6.80
N SER A 50 -17.11 0.54 -7.48
CA SER A 50 -17.06 -0.80 -6.89
C SER A 50 -15.96 -0.88 -5.82
N VAL A 51 -14.76 -0.36 -6.12
CA VAL A 51 -13.64 -0.31 -5.18
C VAL A 51 -13.99 0.53 -3.96
N ILE A 52 -14.52 1.75 -4.15
CA ILE A 52 -14.89 2.64 -3.04
C ILE A 52 -15.92 1.95 -2.13
N TYR A 53 -16.93 1.31 -2.71
CA TYR A 53 -17.96 0.61 -1.94
C TYR A 53 -17.38 -0.57 -1.15
N ALA A 54 -16.70 -1.50 -1.83
CA ALA A 54 -16.15 -2.70 -1.21
C ALA A 54 -15.14 -2.37 -0.11
N CYS A 55 -14.21 -1.44 -0.37
CA CYS A 55 -13.19 -1.05 0.60
C CYS A 55 -13.79 -0.27 1.79
N SER A 56 -14.82 0.55 1.60
CA SER A 56 -15.52 1.19 2.72
C SER A 56 -16.16 0.17 3.65
N LYS A 57 -16.79 -0.86 3.09
CA LYS A 57 -17.36 -1.98 3.88
C LYS A 57 -16.28 -2.78 4.61
N ALA A 58 -15.14 -3.02 3.98
CA ALA A 58 -14.02 -3.71 4.61
C ALA A 58 -13.43 -2.90 5.78
N ILE A 59 -13.27 -1.57 5.63
CA ILE A 59 -12.79 -0.66 6.69
C ILE A 59 -13.73 -0.67 7.91
N GLU A 60 -15.06 -0.73 7.69
CA GLU A 60 -16.03 -0.78 8.78
C GLU A 60 -15.96 -2.08 9.60
N ARG A 61 -15.50 -3.19 8.99
CA ARG A 61 -15.52 -4.54 9.59
C ARG A 61 -14.21 -4.99 10.18
N ASN A 62 -13.09 -4.43 9.77
CA ASN A 62 -11.76 -4.96 10.10
C ASN A 62 -10.75 -3.86 10.40
N ASP A 63 -10.44 -3.67 11.69
CA ASP A 63 -9.47 -2.66 12.13
C ASP A 63 -8.01 -3.05 11.83
N GLU A 64 -7.64 -4.33 11.85
CA GLU A 64 -6.25 -4.77 11.62
C GLU A 64 -5.82 -4.56 10.17
N ALA A 65 -6.69 -4.88 9.21
CA ALA A 65 -6.41 -4.69 7.78
C ALA A 65 -6.78 -3.29 7.27
N LYS A 66 -7.28 -2.41 8.14
CA LYS A 66 -7.75 -1.06 7.79
C LYS A 66 -6.73 -0.24 6.99
N PRO A 67 -5.42 -0.22 7.30
CA PRO A 67 -4.46 0.56 6.52
C PRO A 67 -4.37 0.09 5.06
N ARG A 68 -4.46 -1.22 4.81
CA ARG A 68 -4.48 -1.79 3.46
C ARG A 68 -5.74 -1.37 2.69
N PHE A 69 -6.90 -1.45 3.33
CA PHE A 69 -8.17 -1.06 2.71
C PHE A 69 -8.25 0.45 2.45
N LEU A 70 -7.64 1.28 3.28
CA LEU A 70 -7.50 2.72 3.03
C LEU A 70 -6.66 2.98 1.77
N LEU A 71 -5.50 2.33 1.61
CA LEU A 71 -4.70 2.42 0.38
C LEU A 71 -5.51 1.99 -0.85
N GLN A 72 -6.21 0.88 -0.77
CA GLN A 72 -7.00 0.35 -1.88
C GLN A 72 -8.18 1.27 -2.22
N ARG A 73 -8.86 1.85 -1.21
CA ARG A 73 -9.92 2.84 -1.43
C ARG A 73 -9.40 4.12 -2.06
N ALA A 74 -8.21 4.57 -1.63
CA ALA A 74 -7.53 5.70 -2.26
C ALA A 74 -7.32 5.49 -3.76
N ARG A 75 -6.92 4.27 -4.18
CA ARG A 75 -6.83 3.95 -5.62
C ARG A 75 -8.18 4.07 -6.34
N GLY A 76 -9.26 3.69 -5.68
CA GLY A 76 -10.63 3.89 -6.18
C GLY A 76 -10.99 5.37 -6.32
N TYR A 77 -10.65 6.18 -5.32
CA TYR A 77 -10.87 7.63 -5.37
C TYR A 77 -10.05 8.30 -6.47
N LEU A 78 -8.75 7.99 -6.59
CA LEU A 78 -7.90 8.50 -7.69
C LEU A 78 -8.49 8.17 -9.06
N LYS A 79 -8.94 6.92 -9.26
CA LYS A 79 -9.59 6.52 -10.50
C LYS A 79 -10.89 7.26 -10.79
N GLY A 80 -11.59 7.70 -9.75
CA GLY A 80 -12.82 8.50 -9.83
C GLY A 80 -12.60 10.01 -9.90
N GLY A 81 -11.32 10.49 -9.87
CA GLY A 81 -11.01 11.92 -9.86
C GLY A 81 -11.27 12.61 -8.51
N GLU A 82 -11.37 11.83 -7.41
CA GLU A 82 -11.63 12.33 -6.06
C GLU A 82 -10.32 12.43 -5.25
N SER A 83 -9.35 13.19 -5.79
CA SER A 83 -7.97 13.24 -5.30
C SER A 83 -7.84 13.65 -3.84
N GLU A 84 -8.65 14.60 -3.35
CA GLU A 84 -8.64 15.01 -1.95
C GLU A 84 -8.99 13.85 -1.00
N LYS A 85 -9.99 13.04 -1.35
CA LYS A 85 -10.37 11.86 -0.55
C LYS A 85 -9.29 10.78 -0.60
N ALA A 86 -8.69 10.59 -1.75
CA ALA A 86 -7.58 9.66 -1.91
C ALA A 86 -6.40 10.04 -1.02
N LEU A 87 -6.03 11.32 -1.00
CA LEU A 87 -4.95 11.83 -0.18
C LEU A 87 -5.22 11.63 1.32
N LEU A 88 -6.45 11.90 1.78
CA LEU A 88 -6.84 11.67 3.18
C LEU A 88 -6.71 10.19 3.58
N ASP A 89 -7.11 9.28 2.71
CA ASP A 89 -6.97 7.84 2.96
C ASP A 89 -5.50 7.40 2.97
N LEU A 90 -4.68 7.90 2.04
CA LEU A 90 -3.23 7.63 2.01
C LEU A 90 -2.53 8.17 3.26
N GLU A 91 -2.84 9.40 3.67
CA GLU A 91 -2.28 9.99 4.89
C GLU A 91 -2.70 9.21 6.15
N HIS A 92 -3.94 8.75 6.21
CA HIS A 92 -4.40 7.94 7.34
C HIS A 92 -3.67 6.60 7.39
N ALA A 93 -3.58 5.88 6.26
CA ALA A 93 -2.85 4.62 6.18
C ALA A 93 -1.35 4.80 6.49
N HIS A 94 -0.72 5.89 6.02
CA HIS A 94 0.66 6.25 6.35
C HIS A 94 0.84 6.46 7.86
N LYS A 95 -0.05 7.23 8.52
CA LYS A 95 -0.02 7.46 9.98
C LYS A 95 -0.18 6.15 10.78
N LEU A 96 -0.87 5.16 10.22
CA LEU A 96 -0.97 3.81 10.76
C LEU A 96 0.26 2.94 10.44
N GLY A 97 1.29 3.50 9.81
CA GLY A 97 2.55 2.83 9.53
C GLY A 97 2.52 1.92 8.30
N TYR A 98 1.61 2.12 7.34
CA TYR A 98 1.50 1.26 6.16
C TYR A 98 2.47 1.69 5.05
N PRO A 99 3.51 0.90 4.73
CA PRO A 99 4.59 1.33 3.83
C PRO A 99 4.12 1.62 2.40
N ALA A 100 3.19 0.82 1.88
CA ALA A 100 2.67 1.03 0.53
C ALA A 100 1.83 2.32 0.40
N ALA A 101 1.19 2.79 1.49
CA ALA A 101 0.54 4.10 1.49
C ALA A 101 1.56 5.24 1.50
N THR A 102 2.70 5.06 2.19
CA THR A 102 3.84 6.00 2.13
C THR A 102 4.38 6.12 0.70
N PHE A 103 4.50 5.00 -0.02
CA PHE A 103 4.82 4.99 -1.45
C PHE A 103 3.76 5.73 -2.29
N GLY A 104 2.48 5.55 -1.99
CA GLY A 104 1.39 6.28 -2.64
C GLY A 104 1.51 7.79 -2.47
N LEU A 105 1.81 8.26 -1.25
CA LEU A 105 2.07 9.68 -0.98
C LEU A 105 3.31 10.20 -1.72
N ALA A 106 4.40 9.40 -1.74
CA ALA A 106 5.61 9.74 -2.48
C ALA A 106 5.30 9.97 -3.97
N THR A 107 4.50 9.09 -4.56
CA THR A 107 4.07 9.18 -5.97
C THR A 107 3.21 10.42 -6.20
N ALA A 108 2.25 10.73 -5.32
CA ALA A 108 1.41 11.91 -5.43
C ALA A 108 2.23 13.21 -5.43
N TYR A 109 3.20 13.36 -4.50
CA TYR A 109 4.08 14.53 -4.49
C TYR A 109 5.09 14.57 -5.63
N PHE A 110 5.49 13.40 -6.16
CA PHE A 110 6.39 13.32 -7.32
C PHE A 110 5.69 13.78 -8.61
N LEU A 111 4.47 13.32 -8.85
CA LEU A 111 3.72 13.65 -10.07
C LEU A 111 3.15 15.08 -10.01
N GLY A 112 2.60 15.49 -8.87
CA GLY A 112 1.99 16.79 -8.71
C GLY A 112 0.60 16.92 -9.36
N ASP A 113 -0.01 15.81 -9.77
CA ASP A 113 -1.31 15.81 -10.46
C ASP A 113 -2.47 16.05 -9.49
N ASP A 114 -2.36 15.51 -8.27
CA ASP A 114 -3.40 15.53 -7.25
C ASP A 114 -3.08 16.49 -6.08
N VAL A 115 -1.82 16.87 -5.94
CA VAL A 115 -1.30 17.81 -4.94
C VAL A 115 -0.21 18.66 -5.59
N ALA A 116 0.12 19.81 -5.00
CA ALA A 116 1.27 20.58 -5.47
C ALA A 116 2.54 19.68 -5.44
N GLN A 117 3.26 19.64 -6.56
CA GLN A 117 4.49 18.88 -6.69
C GLN A 117 5.51 19.33 -5.63
N ASP A 118 6.09 18.35 -4.95
CA ASP A 118 7.17 18.56 -3.96
C ASP A 118 8.16 17.39 -4.07
N LEU A 119 9.20 17.58 -4.88
CA LEU A 119 10.18 16.52 -5.15
C LEU A 119 11.01 16.16 -3.92
N ASN A 120 11.21 17.12 -2.98
CA ASN A 120 11.91 16.85 -1.73
C ASN A 120 11.07 15.99 -0.79
N LYS A 121 9.79 16.25 -0.70
CA LYS A 121 8.84 15.45 0.09
C LYS A 121 8.65 14.08 -0.55
N ALA A 122 8.55 14.01 -1.88
CA ALA A 122 8.52 12.75 -2.62
C ALA A 122 9.74 11.89 -2.30
N ARG A 123 10.97 12.46 -2.33
CA ARG A 123 12.20 11.76 -1.96
C ARG A 123 12.14 11.19 -0.54
N GLN A 124 11.72 12.00 0.44
CA GLN A 124 11.63 11.56 1.83
C GLN A 124 10.69 10.35 1.98
N PHE A 125 9.53 10.41 1.36
CA PHE A 125 8.56 9.31 1.40
C PHE A 125 9.01 8.09 0.60
N PHE A 126 9.68 8.25 -0.56
CA PHE A 126 10.25 7.12 -1.28
C PHE A 126 11.34 6.41 -0.46
N ILE A 127 12.24 7.15 0.19
CA ILE A 127 13.26 6.55 1.07
C ILE A 127 12.58 5.79 2.20
N LEU A 128 11.64 6.43 2.92
CA LEU A 128 10.95 5.81 4.05
C LEU A 128 10.20 4.54 3.65
N SER A 129 9.49 4.55 2.52
CA SER A 129 8.77 3.36 2.06
C SER A 129 9.71 2.25 1.59
N TYR A 130 10.84 2.59 0.94
CA TYR A 130 11.86 1.63 0.56
C TYR A 130 12.48 0.92 1.78
N GLU A 131 12.87 1.69 2.80
CA GLU A 131 13.40 1.16 4.06
C GLU A 131 12.42 0.24 4.79
N ASN A 132 11.13 0.41 4.53
CA ASN A 132 10.06 -0.44 5.05
C ASN A 132 9.57 -1.51 4.05
N GLY A 133 10.38 -1.84 3.04
CA GLY A 133 10.20 -3.02 2.18
C GLY A 133 9.43 -2.78 0.88
N VAL A 134 9.08 -1.55 0.53
CA VAL A 134 8.43 -1.26 -0.76
C VAL A 134 9.48 -1.09 -1.85
N LEU A 135 9.78 -2.17 -2.56
CA LEU A 135 10.82 -2.20 -3.59
C LEU A 135 10.59 -1.17 -4.72
N TRP A 136 9.34 -0.95 -5.10
CA TRP A 136 8.96 0.05 -6.13
C TRP A 136 9.42 1.47 -5.81
N SER A 137 9.70 1.77 -4.54
CA SER A 137 10.26 3.06 -4.14
C SER A 137 11.67 3.29 -4.69
N ALA A 138 12.44 2.22 -4.93
CA ALA A 138 13.75 2.34 -5.59
C ALA A 138 13.59 2.82 -7.05
N GLN A 139 12.57 2.35 -7.76
CA GLN A 139 12.24 2.89 -9.09
C GLN A 139 11.81 4.36 -9.01
N GLY A 140 10.96 4.71 -8.03
CA GLY A 140 10.57 6.11 -7.79
C GLY A 140 11.78 7.02 -7.54
N LEU A 141 12.74 6.58 -6.72
CA LEU A 141 14.00 7.31 -6.47
C LEU A 141 14.89 7.41 -7.71
N SER A 142 14.93 6.35 -8.53
CA SER A 142 15.64 6.41 -9.80
C SER A 142 15.08 7.49 -10.73
N LEU A 143 13.76 7.52 -10.89
CA LEU A 143 13.08 8.53 -11.71
C LEU A 143 13.28 9.94 -11.15
N LEU A 144 13.22 10.10 -9.81
CA LEU A 144 13.38 11.39 -9.15
C LEU A 144 14.79 11.94 -9.34
N TYR A 145 15.85 11.14 -9.09
CA TYR A 145 17.22 11.60 -9.30
C TYR A 145 17.60 11.76 -10.78
N GLY A 146 16.88 11.10 -11.67
CA GLY A 146 16.99 11.29 -13.13
C GLY A 146 16.21 12.49 -13.68
N ASN A 147 15.43 13.17 -12.85
CA ASN A 147 14.64 14.34 -13.26
C ASN A 147 15.50 15.61 -13.25
N GLU A 148 15.77 16.19 -14.42
CA GLU A 148 16.58 17.41 -14.57
C GLU A 148 16.00 18.65 -13.85
N MET A 149 14.72 18.64 -13.52
CA MET A 149 14.08 19.70 -12.75
C MET A 149 14.28 19.58 -11.24
N TYR A 150 14.83 18.45 -10.78
CA TYR A 150 15.10 18.22 -9.37
C TYR A 150 16.41 18.88 -8.98
N GLU A 151 16.44 19.63 -7.86
CA GLU A 151 17.64 20.35 -7.42
C GLU A 151 18.86 19.47 -7.13
N ASP A 152 18.59 18.21 -6.67
CA ASP A 152 19.60 17.17 -6.42
C ASP A 152 19.74 16.19 -7.61
N TYR A 153 19.43 16.61 -8.84
CA TYR A 153 19.60 15.79 -10.05
C TYR A 153 20.96 15.10 -10.09
N ASP A 154 20.96 13.77 -10.24
CA ASP A 154 22.18 12.97 -10.20
C ASP A 154 21.96 11.63 -10.93
N LEU A 155 22.44 11.52 -12.16
CA LEU A 155 22.31 10.32 -12.98
C LEU A 155 22.98 9.08 -12.37
N GLU A 156 24.09 9.26 -11.62
CA GLU A 156 24.77 8.14 -10.98
C GLU A 156 23.96 7.61 -9.80
N LYS A 157 23.31 8.47 -9.03
CA LYS A 157 22.35 8.05 -8.02
C LYS A 157 21.12 7.37 -8.66
N ALA A 158 20.59 7.93 -9.76
CA ALA A 158 19.47 7.34 -10.49
C ALA A 158 19.79 5.90 -10.92
N LYS A 159 20.94 5.65 -11.55
CA LYS A 159 21.40 4.32 -11.95
C LYS A 159 21.56 3.35 -10.77
N LYS A 160 22.10 3.84 -9.64
CA LYS A 160 22.23 3.01 -8.42
C LYS A 160 20.88 2.57 -7.88
N TRP A 161 19.88 3.46 -7.90
CA TRP A 161 18.52 3.12 -7.47
C TRP A 161 17.83 2.17 -8.47
N GLU A 162 18.05 2.36 -9.77
CA GLU A 162 17.55 1.44 -10.80
C GLU A 162 18.12 0.03 -10.62
N ALA A 163 19.43 -0.08 -10.33
CA ALA A 163 20.06 -1.36 -10.05
C ALA A 163 19.44 -2.05 -8.82
N ARG A 164 19.22 -1.32 -7.73
CA ARG A 164 18.55 -1.86 -6.53
C ARG A 164 17.13 -2.38 -6.82
N PHE A 165 16.38 -1.69 -7.69
CA PHE A 165 15.07 -2.16 -8.11
C PHE A 165 15.16 -3.47 -8.89
N LYS A 166 16.11 -3.57 -9.85
CA LYS A 166 16.32 -4.78 -10.67
C LYS A 166 16.83 -5.97 -9.85
N ASP A 167 17.73 -5.73 -8.89
CA ASP A 167 18.33 -6.78 -8.05
C ASP A 167 17.34 -7.32 -7.00
N GLY A 168 16.26 -6.61 -6.72
CA GLY A 168 15.22 -7.00 -5.78
C GLY A 168 14.10 -7.89 -6.38
N TYR A 169 14.14 -8.12 -7.68
CA TYR A 169 13.28 -9.05 -8.42
C TYR A 169 14.12 -10.21 -8.90
#